data_fdb6da8adff024e7c3bf3c646397cca7
#
_entry.id   fdb6da8adff024e7c3bf3c646397cca7
#
_cell.length_a   1.000
_cell.length_b   1.000
_cell.length_c   1.000
_cell.angle_alpha   90.00
_cell.angle_beta   90.00
_cell.angle_gamma   90.00
#
_symmetry.space_group_name_H-M   'P 1'
#
loop_
_entity.id
_entity.type
_entity.pdbx_description
1 polymer ?
#
loop_
_entity_poly.entity_id
_entity_poly.type
_entity_poly.pdbx_seq_one_letter_code
_entity_poly.pdbx_strand_id
1 'polypeptide(L)'
;FVNFYTPVGTSLELTEAKAQQVERILREQPEVLYTLATINTGQAQGRNQVQIFVRLVDRSRRRLSVDQMSVPLRARLAAVPGITVTQVGLLDVVGAQKPIQLSIQGADLRELQRLTAQLMPRLAAIPGLVDLDTSAKPDKPAVAIEVKRDAASDAGLSVGAITSLLRTLVAGQTLGTWRAA
;
A
#
# COMPACT_ATOMS: atom_id res chain seq x y z
N PHE A 1 -0.20 -14.98 -1.07
CA PHE A 1 0.19 -13.56 -1.03
C PHE A 1 -0.01 -12.97 0.36
N VAL A 2 0.85 -12.01 0.71
CA VAL A 2 0.68 -11.15 1.88
C VAL A 2 0.75 -9.71 1.39
N ASN A 3 -0.31 -8.94 1.63
CA ASN A 3 -0.37 -7.53 1.28
C ASN A 3 -0.48 -6.70 2.57
N PHE A 4 0.29 -5.64 2.63
CA PHE A 4 0.22 -4.68 3.73
C PHE A 4 0.66 -3.30 3.26
N TYR A 5 0.38 -2.30 4.08
CA TYR A 5 0.91 -0.96 3.89
C TYR A 5 1.50 -0.41 5.18
N THR A 6 2.46 0.50 5.03
CA THR A 6 3.01 1.34 6.11
C THR A 6 2.25 2.67 6.15
N PRO A 7 2.33 3.44 7.24
CA PRO A 7 1.69 4.75 7.33
C PRO A 7 2.05 5.66 6.15
N VAL A 8 1.12 6.52 5.78
CA VAL A 8 1.35 7.52 4.72
C VAL A 8 2.51 8.43 5.11
N GLY A 9 3.42 8.69 4.16
CA GLY A 9 4.64 9.46 4.41
C GLY A 9 5.86 8.62 4.81
N THR A 10 5.70 7.30 5.00
CA THR A 10 6.84 6.40 5.23
C THR A 10 7.77 6.40 4.01
N SER A 11 9.07 6.48 4.25
CA SER A 11 10.08 6.40 3.18
C SER A 11 10.13 5.00 2.55
N LEU A 12 10.71 4.92 1.36
CA LEU A 12 10.88 3.64 0.66
C LEU A 12 11.78 2.69 1.47
N GLU A 13 12.85 3.22 2.04
CA GLU A 13 13.84 2.46 2.82
C GLU A 13 13.20 1.87 4.08
N LEU A 14 12.35 2.63 4.77
CA LEU A 14 11.65 2.12 5.94
C LEU A 14 10.58 1.09 5.55
N THR A 15 9.91 1.30 4.42
CA THR A 15 8.94 0.32 3.88
C THR A 15 9.66 -0.98 3.50
N GLU A 16 10.84 -0.91 2.90
CA GLU A 16 11.68 -2.06 2.57
C GLU A 16 12.13 -2.80 3.85
N ALA A 17 12.59 -2.08 4.86
CA ALA A 17 12.96 -2.68 6.14
C ALA A 17 11.78 -3.45 6.79
N LYS A 18 10.55 -2.90 6.67
CA LYS A 18 9.33 -3.59 7.11
C LYS A 18 9.01 -4.82 6.25
N ALA A 19 9.20 -4.72 4.94
CA ALA A 19 9.03 -5.87 4.05
C ALA A 19 9.99 -7.01 4.41
N GLN A 20 11.25 -6.71 4.64
CA GLN A 20 12.26 -7.69 5.08
C GLN A 20 11.92 -8.30 6.45
N GLN A 21 11.34 -7.51 7.37
CA GLN A 21 10.88 -8.03 8.66
C GLN A 21 9.74 -9.04 8.48
N VAL A 22 8.76 -8.72 7.63
CA VAL A 22 7.65 -9.62 7.30
C VAL A 22 8.16 -10.87 6.58
N GLU A 23 9.07 -10.74 5.61
CA GLU A 23 9.67 -11.88 4.92
C GLU A 23 10.38 -12.85 5.87
N ARG A 24 11.10 -12.35 6.89
CA ARG A 24 11.71 -13.20 7.90
C ARG A 24 10.68 -14.03 8.64
N ILE A 25 9.56 -13.41 9.07
CA ILE A 25 8.46 -14.12 9.74
C ILE A 25 7.86 -15.20 8.84
N LEU A 26 7.73 -14.90 7.54
CA LEU A 26 7.19 -15.86 6.57
C LEU A 26 8.15 -17.03 6.34
N ARG A 27 9.45 -16.76 6.24
CA ARG A 27 10.48 -17.78 6.01
C ARG A 27 10.75 -18.69 7.22
N GLU A 28 10.29 -18.31 8.41
CA GLU A 28 10.30 -19.20 9.58
C GLU A 28 9.29 -20.35 9.46
N GLN A 29 8.34 -20.28 8.51
CA GLN A 29 7.43 -21.37 8.27
C GLN A 29 8.10 -22.43 7.38
N PRO A 30 8.14 -23.70 7.80
CA PRO A 30 8.81 -24.76 7.05
C PRO A 30 8.18 -25.03 5.68
N GLU A 31 6.92 -24.64 5.50
CA GLU A 31 6.20 -24.79 4.24
C GLU A 31 6.52 -23.70 3.22
N VAL A 32 7.24 -22.64 3.60
CA VAL A 32 7.60 -21.54 2.71
C VAL A 32 8.90 -21.87 1.99
N LEU A 33 8.85 -21.93 0.66
CA LEU A 33 10.00 -22.20 -0.18
C LEU A 33 10.83 -20.94 -0.45
N TYR A 34 10.16 -19.86 -0.88
CA TYR A 34 10.75 -18.52 -1.04
C TYR A 34 9.68 -17.43 -1.01
N THR A 35 10.14 -16.21 -0.84
CA THR A 35 9.33 -14.99 -0.85
C THR A 35 9.87 -14.01 -1.88
N LEU A 36 8.98 -13.22 -2.48
CA LEU A 36 9.31 -12.10 -3.37
C LEU A 36 8.49 -10.90 -2.97
N ALA A 37 9.13 -9.89 -2.39
CA ALA A 37 8.50 -8.64 -2.02
C ALA A 37 8.56 -7.64 -3.19
N THR A 38 7.44 -7.00 -3.47
CA THR A 38 7.30 -5.90 -4.44
C THR A 38 6.78 -4.66 -3.73
N ILE A 39 7.42 -3.52 -3.98
CA ILE A 39 7.05 -2.21 -3.43
C ILE A 39 6.87 -1.23 -4.58
N ASN A 40 5.81 -0.43 -4.54
CA ASN A 40 5.52 0.61 -5.54
C ASN A 40 5.37 0.10 -6.97
N THR A 41 5.01 -1.16 -7.16
CA THR A 41 4.81 -1.77 -8.48
C THR A 41 3.59 -2.68 -8.51
N GLY A 42 3.00 -2.89 -9.69
CA GLY A 42 1.87 -3.79 -9.87
C GLY A 42 0.67 -3.41 -9.00
N GLN A 43 0.21 -4.33 -8.17
CA GLN A 43 -0.91 -4.14 -7.24
C GLN A 43 -0.52 -3.27 -6.01
N ALA A 44 0.78 -3.16 -5.71
CA ALA A 44 1.31 -2.37 -4.59
C ALA A 44 1.72 -0.96 -5.03
N GLN A 45 0.80 -0.21 -5.64
CA GLN A 45 1.07 1.16 -6.09
C GLN A 45 1.19 2.12 -4.91
N GLY A 46 2.36 2.73 -4.77
CA GLY A 46 2.71 3.65 -3.69
C GLY A 46 3.91 3.17 -2.89
N ARG A 47 4.78 4.10 -2.49
CA ARG A 47 6.03 3.79 -1.75
C ARG A 47 5.80 3.12 -0.40
N ASN A 48 4.58 3.19 0.11
CA ASN A 48 4.15 2.61 1.37
C ASN A 48 3.32 1.33 1.22
N GLN A 49 3.16 0.80 0.00
CA GLN A 49 2.41 -0.43 -0.24
C GLN A 49 3.35 -1.57 -0.63
N VAL A 50 3.13 -2.72 -0.02
CA VAL A 50 3.95 -3.93 -0.19
C VAL A 50 3.06 -5.10 -0.53
N GLN A 51 3.45 -5.84 -1.54
CA GLN A 51 2.91 -7.15 -1.87
C GLN A 51 4.03 -8.17 -1.78
N ILE A 52 3.83 -9.22 -1.02
CA ILE A 52 4.77 -10.34 -0.92
C ILE A 52 4.13 -11.58 -1.55
N PHE A 53 4.72 -12.04 -2.64
CA PHE A 53 4.43 -13.36 -3.16
C PHE A 53 5.15 -14.41 -2.30
N VAL A 54 4.40 -15.42 -1.86
CA VAL A 54 4.93 -16.51 -1.04
C VAL A 54 4.77 -17.81 -1.79
N ARG A 55 5.87 -18.42 -2.20
CA ARG A 55 5.87 -19.75 -2.79
C ARG A 55 5.95 -20.78 -1.68
N LEU A 56 4.96 -21.65 -1.63
CA LEU A 56 4.93 -22.77 -0.71
C LEU A 56 5.55 -24.01 -1.36
N VAL A 57 6.06 -24.92 -0.53
CA VAL A 57 6.43 -26.27 -0.97
C VAL A 57 5.23 -26.98 -1.58
N ASP A 58 5.49 -28.02 -2.37
CA ASP A 58 4.45 -28.79 -3.05
C ASP A 58 3.36 -29.25 -2.07
N ARG A 59 2.11 -29.32 -2.56
CA ARG A 59 0.96 -29.74 -1.76
C ARG A 59 1.15 -31.11 -1.11
N SER A 60 1.82 -32.00 -1.79
CA SER A 60 2.14 -33.36 -1.30
C SER A 60 3.14 -33.35 -0.13
N ARG A 61 3.95 -32.30 0.01
CA ARG A 61 5.01 -32.18 1.03
C ARG A 61 4.60 -31.31 2.23
N ARG A 62 3.39 -30.76 2.24
CA ARG A 62 2.90 -29.92 3.34
C ARG A 62 1.65 -30.52 3.99
N ARG A 63 1.57 -30.36 5.31
CA ARG A 63 0.43 -30.83 6.09
C ARG A 63 -0.72 -29.81 6.09
N LEU A 64 -0.38 -28.53 6.10
CA LEU A 64 -1.36 -27.44 6.24
C LEU A 64 -1.82 -26.93 4.86
N SER A 65 -3.09 -26.61 4.75
CA SER A 65 -3.62 -25.83 3.62
C SER A 65 -3.20 -24.36 3.72
N VAL A 66 -3.37 -23.58 2.64
CA VAL A 66 -3.10 -22.13 2.67
C VAL A 66 -3.95 -21.44 3.71
N ASP A 67 -5.23 -21.81 3.80
CA ASP A 67 -6.16 -21.22 4.77
C ASP A 67 -5.76 -21.53 6.21
N GLN A 68 -5.38 -22.77 6.48
CA GLN A 68 -4.90 -23.17 7.81
C GLN A 68 -3.62 -22.42 8.22
N MET A 69 -2.71 -22.19 7.27
CA MET A 69 -1.49 -21.40 7.51
C MET A 69 -1.79 -19.91 7.71
N SER A 70 -2.79 -19.38 7.02
CA SER A 70 -3.10 -17.95 7.05
C SER A 70 -3.56 -17.47 8.43
N VAL A 71 -4.24 -18.32 9.21
CA VAL A 71 -4.77 -17.95 10.54
C VAL A 71 -3.65 -17.57 11.52
N PRO A 72 -2.67 -18.45 11.84
CA PRO A 72 -1.57 -18.08 12.73
C PRO A 72 -0.68 -16.98 12.15
N LEU A 73 -0.51 -16.92 10.83
CA LEU A 73 0.28 -15.87 10.18
C LEU A 73 -0.36 -14.49 10.37
N ARG A 74 -1.69 -14.35 10.24
CA ARG A 74 -2.37 -13.07 10.50
C ARG A 74 -2.07 -12.56 11.90
N ALA A 75 -2.17 -13.41 12.91
CA ALA A 75 -1.89 -13.03 14.29
C ALA A 75 -0.45 -12.55 14.47
N ARG A 76 0.52 -13.27 13.89
CA ARG A 76 1.95 -12.89 13.95
C ARG A 76 2.24 -11.61 13.21
N LEU A 77 1.66 -11.41 12.03
CA LEU A 77 1.86 -10.21 11.22
C LEU A 77 1.16 -8.99 11.81
N ALA A 78 -0.01 -9.16 12.44
CA ALA A 78 -0.71 -8.08 13.15
C ALA A 78 0.10 -7.54 14.36
N ALA A 79 0.99 -8.35 14.93
CA ALA A 79 1.88 -7.93 16.01
C ALA A 79 3.08 -7.09 15.53
N VAL A 80 3.32 -6.98 14.22
CA VAL A 80 4.41 -6.17 13.67
C VAL A 80 4.03 -4.69 13.72
N PRO A 81 4.74 -3.84 14.47
CA PRO A 81 4.38 -2.44 14.59
C PRO A 81 4.67 -1.67 13.28
N GLY A 82 3.80 -0.70 12.97
CA GLY A 82 3.99 0.21 11.83
C GLY A 82 3.63 -0.40 10.48
N ILE A 83 2.89 -1.50 10.46
CA ILE A 83 2.26 -2.03 9.25
C ILE A 83 0.76 -2.26 9.48
N THR A 84 -0.01 -2.18 8.41
CA THR A 84 -1.41 -2.61 8.38
C THR A 84 -1.56 -3.70 7.34
N VAL A 85 -1.84 -4.90 7.80
CA VAL A 85 -2.02 -6.08 6.93
C VAL A 85 -3.43 -6.02 6.32
N THR A 86 -3.50 -6.14 5.00
CA THR A 86 -4.76 -6.06 4.24
C THR A 86 -5.15 -7.39 3.63
N GLN A 87 -4.21 -8.34 3.53
CA GLN A 87 -4.49 -9.66 2.99
C GLN A 87 -3.42 -10.67 3.43
N VAL A 88 -3.87 -11.86 3.83
CA VAL A 88 -3.02 -13.04 4.02
C VAL A 88 -3.75 -14.26 3.46
N GLY A 89 -3.28 -14.82 2.35
CA GLY A 89 -3.88 -15.99 1.73
C GLY A 89 -3.75 -16.02 0.20
N LEU A 90 -4.65 -16.73 -0.44
CA LEU A 90 -4.71 -16.78 -1.90
C LEU A 90 -5.25 -15.45 -2.45
N LEU A 91 -4.63 -14.99 -3.53
CA LEU A 91 -5.29 -14.06 -4.44
C LEU A 91 -6.19 -14.88 -5.36
N ASP A 92 -7.41 -14.42 -5.57
CA ASP A 92 -8.22 -14.98 -6.64
C ASP A 92 -7.54 -14.68 -7.99
N VAL A 93 -7.15 -15.73 -8.70
CA VAL A 93 -6.31 -15.64 -9.91
C VAL A 93 -7.03 -14.93 -11.05
N VAL A 94 -8.37 -14.85 -10.98
CA VAL A 94 -9.23 -14.32 -12.06
C VAL A 94 -9.47 -12.81 -11.97
N GLY A 95 -9.01 -12.13 -10.91
CA GLY A 95 -9.26 -10.68 -10.83
C GLY A 95 -8.54 -9.96 -9.70
N ALA A 96 -7.76 -10.65 -8.87
CA ALA A 96 -7.11 -10.11 -7.68
C ALA A 96 -8.09 -9.37 -6.73
N GLN A 97 -9.37 -9.74 -6.81
CA GLN A 97 -10.44 -9.11 -6.05
C GLN A 97 -10.79 -9.93 -4.81
N LYS A 98 -11.17 -9.25 -3.75
CA LYS A 98 -11.72 -9.91 -2.56
C LYS A 98 -13.10 -10.49 -2.87
N PRO A 99 -13.46 -11.65 -2.32
CA PRO A 99 -14.72 -12.32 -2.63
C PRO A 99 -15.95 -11.50 -2.18
N ILE A 100 -15.80 -10.67 -1.18
CA ILE A 100 -16.86 -9.76 -0.70
C ILE A 100 -16.42 -8.32 -0.96
N GLN A 101 -17.21 -7.60 -1.72
CA GLN A 101 -17.01 -6.18 -1.98
C GLN A 101 -18.29 -5.42 -1.65
N LEU A 102 -18.15 -4.38 -0.83
CA LEU A 102 -19.23 -3.49 -0.46
C LEU A 102 -18.93 -2.10 -1.04
N SER A 103 -19.83 -1.58 -1.85
CA SER A 103 -19.74 -0.21 -2.39
C SER A 103 -20.66 0.72 -1.62
N ILE A 104 -20.11 1.82 -1.11
CA ILE A 104 -20.86 2.91 -0.50
C ILE A 104 -20.77 4.10 -1.44
N GLN A 105 -21.91 4.63 -1.85
CA GLN A 105 -21.99 5.72 -2.82
C GLN A 105 -22.70 6.93 -2.20
N GLY A 106 -22.26 8.13 -2.56
CA GLY A 106 -22.85 9.38 -2.10
C GLY A 106 -22.16 10.57 -2.76
N ALA A 107 -22.77 11.74 -2.63
CA ALA A 107 -22.24 12.98 -3.22
C ALA A 107 -21.17 13.66 -2.34
N ASP A 108 -21.15 13.40 -1.05
CA ASP A 108 -20.22 14.03 -0.09
C ASP A 108 -19.14 13.03 0.35
N LEU A 109 -17.89 13.32 -0.03
CA LEU A 109 -16.74 12.49 0.31
C LEU A 109 -16.49 12.44 1.83
N ARG A 110 -16.69 13.53 2.57
CA ARG A 110 -16.47 13.57 4.02
C ARG A 110 -17.47 12.68 4.75
N GLU A 111 -18.72 12.71 4.29
CA GLU A 111 -19.76 11.84 4.85
C GLU A 111 -19.48 10.36 4.53
N LEU A 112 -19.02 10.05 3.30
CA LEU A 112 -18.61 8.70 2.92
C LEU A 112 -17.45 8.20 3.80
N GLN A 113 -16.45 9.03 4.06
CA GLN A 113 -15.33 8.69 4.95
C GLN A 113 -15.81 8.44 6.38
N ARG A 114 -16.71 9.30 6.90
CA ARG A 114 -17.30 9.14 8.24
C ARG A 114 -18.07 7.83 8.37
N LEU A 115 -18.94 7.54 7.40
CA LEU A 115 -19.73 6.30 7.37
C LEU A 115 -18.83 5.06 7.26
N THR A 116 -17.82 5.11 6.42
CA THR A 116 -16.82 4.03 6.29
C THR A 116 -16.10 3.80 7.61
N ALA A 117 -15.65 4.85 8.28
CA ALA A 117 -14.98 4.75 9.58
C ALA A 117 -15.88 4.14 10.67
N GLN A 118 -17.19 4.35 10.62
CA GLN A 118 -18.15 3.74 11.52
C GLN A 118 -18.48 2.28 11.16
N LEU A 119 -18.46 1.96 9.87
CA LEU A 119 -18.80 0.61 9.38
C LEU A 119 -17.65 -0.39 9.62
N MET A 120 -16.40 0.03 9.42
CA MET A 120 -15.23 -0.85 9.53
C MET A 120 -15.15 -1.62 10.86
N PRO A 121 -15.33 -0.99 12.06
CA PRO A 121 -15.31 -1.73 13.32
C PRO A 121 -16.45 -2.73 13.45
N ARG A 122 -17.63 -2.43 12.89
CA ARG A 122 -18.77 -3.34 12.89
C ARG A 122 -18.51 -4.56 12.02
N LEU A 123 -17.92 -4.37 10.85
CA LEU A 123 -17.52 -5.47 9.98
C LEU A 123 -16.41 -6.33 10.62
N ALA A 124 -15.45 -5.69 11.29
CA ALA A 124 -14.38 -6.40 12.00
C ALA A 124 -14.87 -7.29 13.15
N ALA A 125 -16.04 -6.96 13.72
CA ALA A 125 -16.67 -7.76 14.78
C ALA A 125 -17.39 -9.02 14.26
N ILE A 126 -17.56 -9.17 12.95
CA ILE A 126 -18.25 -10.34 12.36
C ILE A 126 -17.29 -11.53 12.35
N PRO A 127 -17.62 -12.65 13.04
CA PRO A 127 -16.77 -13.83 13.05
C PRO A 127 -16.56 -14.39 11.64
N GLY A 128 -15.31 -14.70 11.31
CA GLY A 128 -14.92 -15.24 9.99
C GLY A 128 -14.69 -14.19 8.91
N LEU A 129 -15.02 -12.92 9.13
CA LEU A 129 -14.69 -11.83 8.22
C LEU A 129 -13.29 -11.31 8.55
N VAL A 130 -12.34 -11.54 7.64
CA VAL A 130 -10.92 -11.22 7.83
C VAL A 130 -10.40 -10.38 6.64
N ASP A 131 -9.21 -9.81 6.79
CA ASP A 131 -8.54 -9.06 5.73
C ASP A 131 -9.36 -7.88 5.19
N LEU A 132 -10.03 -7.17 6.11
CA LEU A 132 -10.82 -5.98 5.78
C LEU A 132 -9.90 -4.89 5.24
N ASP A 133 -10.33 -4.28 4.15
CA ASP A 133 -9.66 -3.13 3.56
C ASP A 133 -10.68 -2.13 3.00
N THR A 134 -10.27 -0.89 2.81
CA THR A 134 -11.09 0.17 2.24
C THR A 134 -10.30 0.97 1.23
N SER A 135 -10.98 1.43 0.17
CA SER A 135 -10.40 2.40 -0.78
C SER A 135 -10.26 3.81 -0.18
N ALA A 136 -11.03 4.12 0.88
CA ALA A 136 -10.90 5.37 1.63
C ALA A 136 -9.62 5.33 2.49
N LYS A 137 -8.46 5.52 1.86
CA LYS A 137 -7.18 5.63 2.56
C LYS A 137 -7.05 7.01 3.20
N PRO A 138 -6.26 7.14 4.29
CA PRO A 138 -5.93 8.44 4.87
C PRO A 138 -5.38 9.40 3.82
N ASP A 139 -5.74 10.67 3.93
CA ASP A 139 -5.26 11.71 3.03
C ASP A 139 -3.73 11.80 3.08
N LYS A 140 -3.12 11.92 1.91
CA LYS A 140 -1.69 12.18 1.82
C LYS A 140 -1.45 13.65 2.14
N PRO A 141 -0.55 13.98 3.07
CA PRO A 141 -0.17 15.37 3.29
C PRO A 141 0.32 15.96 1.97
N ALA A 142 -0.28 17.07 1.56
CA ALA A 142 0.08 17.79 0.36
C ALA A 142 0.35 19.26 0.70
N VAL A 143 1.34 19.84 0.05
CA VAL A 143 1.60 21.27 0.09
C VAL A 143 1.01 21.89 -1.16
N ALA A 144 -0.02 22.71 -1.00
CA ALA A 144 -0.55 23.54 -2.06
C ALA A 144 0.27 24.83 -2.15
N ILE A 145 0.78 25.12 -3.35
CA ILE A 145 1.51 26.37 -3.62
C ILE A 145 0.60 27.26 -4.45
N GLU A 146 0.20 28.38 -3.89
CA GLU A 146 -0.61 29.39 -4.56
C GLU A 146 0.28 30.56 -4.98
N VAL A 147 0.32 30.85 -6.28
CA VAL A 147 1.13 31.94 -6.83
C VAL A 147 0.30 33.23 -6.80
N LYS A 148 0.80 34.25 -6.11
CA LYS A 148 0.22 35.59 -6.12
C LYS A 148 0.52 36.24 -7.47
N ARG A 149 -0.46 36.22 -8.38
CA ARG A 149 -0.30 36.62 -9.78
C ARG A 149 0.15 38.07 -9.93
N ASP A 150 -0.45 38.98 -9.15
CA ASP A 150 -0.15 40.43 -9.20
C ASP A 150 1.32 40.69 -8.81
N ALA A 151 1.75 40.12 -7.68
CA ALA A 151 3.14 40.26 -7.24
C ALA A 151 4.15 39.59 -8.21
N ALA A 152 3.77 38.50 -8.86
CA ALA A 152 4.61 37.87 -9.89
C ALA A 152 4.74 38.77 -11.13
N SER A 153 3.63 39.39 -11.55
CA SER A 153 3.61 40.34 -12.67
C SER A 153 4.46 41.57 -12.39
N ASP A 154 4.34 42.15 -11.19
CA ASP A 154 5.15 43.30 -10.76
C ASP A 154 6.65 42.98 -10.73
N ALA A 155 6.99 41.73 -10.42
CA ALA A 155 8.38 41.23 -10.48
C ALA A 155 8.83 40.80 -11.90
N GLY A 156 8.01 40.96 -12.93
CA GLY A 156 8.31 40.56 -14.31
C GLY A 156 8.34 39.03 -14.50
N LEU A 157 7.76 38.28 -13.61
CA LEU A 157 7.76 36.80 -13.65
C LEU A 157 6.40 36.27 -14.12
N SER A 158 6.42 35.36 -15.09
CA SER A 158 5.22 34.64 -15.49
C SER A 158 4.91 33.48 -14.54
N VAL A 159 3.61 33.20 -14.31
CA VAL A 159 3.17 32.02 -13.52
C VAL A 159 3.76 30.73 -14.08
N GLY A 160 3.89 30.63 -15.41
CA GLY A 160 4.51 29.49 -16.08
C GLY A 160 5.99 29.30 -15.71
N ALA A 161 6.77 30.37 -15.66
CA ALA A 161 8.19 30.31 -15.27
C ALA A 161 8.34 29.87 -13.81
N ILE A 162 7.53 30.43 -12.90
CA ILE A 162 7.51 30.04 -11.48
C ILE A 162 7.15 28.56 -11.32
N THR A 163 6.10 28.09 -12.00
CA THR A 163 5.66 26.69 -11.94
C THR A 163 6.72 25.74 -12.48
N SER A 164 7.38 26.11 -13.58
CA SER A 164 8.45 25.30 -14.17
C SER A 164 9.67 25.20 -13.24
N LEU A 165 10.07 26.32 -12.64
CA LEU A 165 11.15 26.36 -11.66
C LEU A 165 10.84 25.49 -10.43
N LEU A 166 9.65 25.66 -9.85
CA LEU A 166 9.23 24.86 -8.71
C LEU A 166 9.18 23.37 -9.02
N ARG A 167 8.69 23.00 -10.21
CA ARG A 167 8.70 21.59 -10.66
C ARG A 167 10.12 21.05 -10.71
N THR A 168 11.06 21.81 -11.29
CA THR A 168 12.46 21.41 -11.39
C THR A 168 13.10 21.26 -10.01
N LEU A 169 12.86 22.20 -9.09
CA LEU A 169 13.46 22.19 -7.75
C LEU A 169 12.88 21.10 -6.83
N VAL A 170 11.58 20.83 -6.94
CA VAL A 170 10.89 19.89 -6.03
C VAL A 170 10.85 18.46 -6.58
N ALA A 171 10.51 18.29 -7.85
CA ALA A 171 10.36 16.98 -8.48
C ALA A 171 11.61 16.51 -9.24
N GLY A 172 12.52 17.43 -9.54
CA GLY A 172 13.62 17.19 -10.45
C GLY A 172 13.19 17.15 -11.92
N GLN A 173 14.12 17.29 -12.82
CA GLN A 173 13.92 17.16 -14.26
C GLN A 173 14.99 16.24 -14.85
N THR A 174 14.56 15.23 -15.58
CA THR A 174 15.49 14.38 -16.33
C THR A 174 16.03 15.15 -17.52
N LEU A 175 17.32 15.49 -17.51
CA LEU A 175 17.99 16.22 -18.59
C LEU A 175 18.42 15.31 -19.74
N GLY A 176 18.52 14.01 -19.50
CA GLY A 176 18.90 13.01 -20.49
C GLY A 176 19.21 11.65 -19.87
N THR A 177 19.44 10.67 -20.72
CA THR A 177 19.90 9.33 -20.32
C THR A 177 21.31 9.11 -20.85
N TRP A 178 22.23 8.77 -19.94
CA TRP A 178 23.59 8.38 -20.32
C TRP A 178 23.60 6.86 -20.58
N ARG A 179 24.10 6.44 -21.73
CA ARG A 179 24.40 5.03 -21.99
C ARG A 179 25.92 4.87 -21.92
N ALA A 180 26.38 4.05 -20.99
CA ALA A 180 27.76 3.58 -21.02
C ALA A 180 27.95 2.68 -22.26
N ALA A 181 29.07 2.85 -22.95
CA ALA A 181 29.46 2.01 -24.08
C ALA A 181 29.84 0.62 -23.61
#